data_03520fed5924123460eee82cf80fb62b
#
_entry.id   03520fed5924123460eee82cf80fb62b
#
_cell.length_a   1.000
_cell.length_b   1.000
_cell.length_c   1.000
_cell.angle_alpha   90.00
_cell.angle_beta   90.00
_cell.angle_gamma   90.00
#
_symmetry.space_group_name_H-M   'P 1'
#
loop_
_entity.id
_entity.type
_entity.pdbx_description
1 polymer ?
#
loop_
_entity_poly.entity_id
_entity_poly.type
_entity_poly.pdbx_seq_one_letter_code
_entity_poly.pdbx_strand_id
1 'polypeptide(L)'
;MQSESYLILEVANLVIPVMTGIYSKELNKPQPLRFDIRVWLDLPDHYDADTPLTSSKNYMDLKHAAEKHCPRDRHIVLIEAVADALITGLMAEDARVQRVEVKIVKLAISERGEEIGITMSRKRP
;
A
#
# COMPACT_ATOMS: atom_id res chain seq x y z
N MET A 1 -9.20 -7.94 -25.34
CA MET A 1 -9.56 -8.79 -24.20
C MET A 1 -8.55 -8.53 -23.08
N GLN A 2 -9.04 -8.29 -21.85
CA GLN A 2 -8.14 -8.06 -20.73
C GLN A 2 -7.50 -9.37 -20.28
N SER A 3 -6.22 -9.30 -19.94
CA SER A 3 -5.52 -10.43 -19.38
C SER A 3 -6.04 -10.71 -17.96
N GLU A 4 -6.22 -11.99 -17.65
CA GLU A 4 -6.51 -12.45 -16.28
C GLU A 4 -5.24 -12.88 -15.55
N SER A 5 -4.09 -12.83 -16.24
CA SER A 5 -2.81 -13.19 -15.66
C SER A 5 -2.03 -11.94 -15.29
N TYR A 6 -1.56 -11.88 -14.05
CA TYR A 6 -0.83 -10.73 -13.53
C TYR A 6 0.36 -11.18 -12.71
N LEU A 7 1.39 -10.36 -12.70
CA LEU A 7 2.42 -10.41 -11.69
C LEU A 7 1.98 -9.48 -10.56
N ILE A 8 1.95 -9.97 -9.34
CA ILE A 8 1.61 -9.17 -8.17
C ILE A 8 2.85 -9.05 -7.30
N LEU A 9 3.34 -7.81 -7.12
CA LEU A 9 4.39 -7.51 -6.17
C LEU A 9 3.77 -7.15 -4.84
N GLU A 10 4.39 -7.55 -3.75
CA GLU A 10 3.82 -7.37 -2.43
C GLU A 10 4.86 -6.93 -1.40
N VAL A 11 4.44 -6.08 -0.46
CA VAL A 11 5.09 -5.91 0.81
C VAL A 11 4.02 -6.09 1.89
N ALA A 12 4.34 -6.87 2.91
CA ALA A 12 3.41 -7.18 4.00
C ALA A 12 4.04 -6.85 5.35
N ASN A 13 3.19 -6.54 6.31
CA ASN A 13 3.60 -6.29 7.70
C ASN A 13 4.54 -5.08 7.86
N LEU A 14 4.37 -4.07 7.01
CA LEU A 14 5.13 -2.83 7.11
C LEU A 14 4.42 -1.91 8.12
N VAL A 15 5.09 -1.61 9.23
CA VAL A 15 4.51 -0.76 10.27
C VAL A 15 5.08 0.66 10.16
N ILE A 16 4.17 1.64 10.02
CA ILE A 16 4.52 3.05 9.96
C ILE A 16 3.62 3.80 10.95
N PRO A 17 4.19 4.65 11.82
CA PRO A 17 3.37 5.50 12.70
C PRO A 17 2.79 6.67 11.91
N VAL A 18 1.49 6.91 12.09
CA VAL A 18 0.77 7.98 11.38
C VAL A 18 -0.15 8.70 12.37
N MET A 19 -0.20 10.03 12.29
CA MET A 19 -1.13 10.83 13.09
C MET A 19 -2.53 10.72 12.49
N THR A 20 -3.33 9.78 13.00
CA THR A 20 -4.65 9.49 12.44
C THR A 20 -5.62 9.02 13.52
N GLY A 21 -6.92 9.13 13.22
CA GLY A 21 -8.00 8.59 14.04
C GLY A 21 -9.06 9.62 14.37
N ILE A 22 -10.25 9.13 14.73
CA ILE A 22 -11.40 9.96 15.10
C ILE A 22 -11.66 9.97 16.62
N TYR A 23 -11.02 9.07 17.35
CA TYR A 23 -11.19 8.98 18.80
C TYR A 23 -10.27 9.94 19.53
N SER A 24 -10.75 10.52 20.64
CA SER A 24 -9.97 11.50 21.41
C SER A 24 -8.63 10.95 21.89
N LYS A 25 -8.57 9.67 22.23
CA LYS A 25 -7.33 9.02 22.66
C LYS A 25 -6.29 8.89 21.54
N GLU A 26 -6.72 9.06 20.27
CA GLU A 26 -5.84 9.01 19.11
C GLU A 26 -5.25 10.37 18.73
N LEU A 27 -5.80 11.44 19.27
CA LEU A 27 -5.35 12.80 18.91
C LEU A 27 -3.97 13.08 19.49
N ASN A 28 -3.14 13.76 18.70
CA ASN A 28 -1.79 14.19 19.05
C ASN A 28 -0.80 13.07 19.35
N LYS A 29 -1.13 11.83 18.94
CA LYS A 29 -0.22 10.69 19.07
C LYS A 29 -0.12 9.96 17.75
N PRO A 30 1.09 9.61 17.29
CA PRO A 30 1.22 8.72 16.13
C PRO A 30 0.60 7.36 16.47
N GLN A 31 -0.17 6.82 15.53
CA GLN A 31 -0.78 5.51 15.66
C GLN A 31 -0.01 4.52 14.82
N PRO A 32 0.40 3.35 15.35
CA PRO A 32 1.06 2.34 14.54
C PRO A 32 0.05 1.73 13.57
N LEU A 33 0.32 1.91 12.29
CA LEU A 33 -0.48 1.30 11.23
C LEU A 33 0.35 0.23 10.55
N ARG A 34 -0.26 -0.94 10.31
CA ARG A 34 0.37 -2.01 9.54
C ARG A 34 -0.16 -1.97 8.12
N PHE A 35 0.75 -1.95 7.16
CA PHE A 35 0.42 -1.88 5.74
C PHE A 35 0.76 -3.19 5.05
N ASP A 36 -0.18 -3.68 4.24
CA ASP A 36 0.05 -4.72 3.26
C ASP A 36 -0.28 -4.10 1.91
N ILE A 37 0.71 -4.04 1.01
CA ILE A 37 0.58 -3.33 -0.27
C ILE A 37 0.80 -4.33 -1.40
N ARG A 38 -0.09 -4.33 -2.38
CA ARG A 38 -0.02 -5.18 -3.56
C ARG A 38 -0.15 -4.34 -4.81
N VAL A 39 0.69 -4.64 -5.79
CA VAL A 39 0.73 -3.92 -7.06
C VAL A 39 0.65 -4.93 -8.20
N TRP A 40 -0.28 -4.72 -9.13
CA TRP A 40 -0.50 -5.59 -10.28
C TRP A 40 0.20 -5.05 -11.50
N LEU A 41 1.00 -5.90 -12.14
CA LEU A 41 1.67 -5.63 -13.41
C LEU A 41 1.22 -6.67 -14.41
N ASP A 42 1.30 -6.33 -15.70
CA ASP A 42 1.10 -7.32 -16.76
C ASP A 42 2.17 -8.40 -16.64
N LEU A 43 1.73 -9.64 -16.79
CA LEU A 43 2.63 -10.78 -16.72
C LEU A 43 3.25 -11.01 -18.10
N PRO A 44 4.59 -10.99 -18.24
CA PRO A 44 5.25 -11.39 -19.48
C PRO A 44 4.96 -12.87 -19.79
N ASP A 45 5.13 -13.26 -21.05
CA ASP A 45 4.90 -14.64 -21.46
C ASP A 45 5.83 -15.61 -20.77
N HIS A 46 7.03 -15.16 -20.42
CA HIS A 46 8.07 -16.05 -19.91
C HIS A 46 9.09 -15.32 -19.06
N TYR A 47 9.58 -16.01 -18.03
CA TYR A 47 10.74 -15.59 -17.23
C TYR A 47 11.77 -16.72 -17.25
N ASP A 48 13.04 -16.38 -17.36
CA ASP A 48 14.15 -17.33 -17.23
C ASP A 48 15.21 -16.78 -16.28
N ALA A 49 16.33 -17.49 -16.18
CA ALA A 49 17.40 -17.11 -15.23
C ALA A 49 18.05 -15.77 -15.54
N ASP A 50 17.99 -15.33 -16.79
CA ASP A 50 18.65 -14.10 -17.25
C ASP A 50 17.68 -12.95 -17.51
N THR A 51 16.40 -13.14 -17.21
CA THR A 51 15.40 -12.08 -17.40
C THR A 51 15.76 -10.88 -16.53
N PRO A 52 15.90 -9.67 -17.12
CA PRO A 52 16.32 -8.49 -16.36
C PRO A 52 15.18 -7.90 -15.51
N LEU A 53 15.54 -7.10 -14.50
CA LEU A 53 14.58 -6.43 -13.63
C LEU A 53 13.58 -5.57 -14.42
N THR A 54 13.97 -5.04 -15.59
CA THR A 54 13.09 -4.23 -16.43
C THR A 54 11.84 -4.98 -16.91
N SER A 55 11.86 -6.31 -16.89
CA SER A 55 10.68 -7.15 -17.17
C SER A 55 9.77 -7.33 -15.95
N SER A 56 10.13 -6.71 -14.85
CA SER A 56 9.38 -6.68 -13.60
C SER A 56 9.48 -5.27 -13.01
N LYS A 57 9.42 -5.18 -11.70
CA LYS A 57 9.57 -3.94 -10.95
C LYS A 57 10.31 -4.29 -9.67
N ASN A 58 11.12 -3.37 -9.17
CA ASN A 58 11.75 -3.57 -7.87
C ASN A 58 10.67 -3.49 -6.77
N TYR A 59 10.44 -4.61 -6.09
CA TYR A 59 9.43 -4.66 -5.02
C TYR A 59 9.77 -3.74 -3.84
N MET A 60 11.02 -3.33 -3.67
CA MET A 60 11.39 -2.34 -2.66
C MET A 60 10.74 -0.97 -2.94
N ASP A 61 10.34 -0.71 -4.18
CA ASP A 61 9.62 0.52 -4.53
C ASP A 61 8.32 0.66 -3.74
N LEU A 62 7.66 -0.46 -3.42
CA LEU A 62 6.42 -0.45 -2.63
C LEU A 62 6.67 0.06 -1.21
N LYS A 63 7.75 -0.41 -0.60
CA LYS A 63 8.14 0.03 0.74
C LYS A 63 8.53 1.51 0.72
N HIS A 64 9.36 1.91 -0.24
CA HIS A 64 9.80 3.30 -0.36
C HIS A 64 8.63 4.24 -0.64
N ALA A 65 7.67 3.82 -1.46
CA ALA A 65 6.48 4.62 -1.75
C ALA A 65 5.63 4.82 -0.49
N ALA A 66 5.47 3.78 0.33
CA ALA A 66 4.73 3.89 1.58
C ALA A 66 5.40 4.89 2.52
N GLU A 67 6.72 4.83 2.65
CA GLU A 67 7.48 5.75 3.48
C GLU A 67 7.41 7.19 2.96
N LYS A 68 7.40 7.37 1.64
CA LYS A 68 7.37 8.67 0.98
C LYS A 68 5.99 9.32 0.97
N HIS A 69 4.95 8.55 0.64
CA HIS A 69 3.61 9.09 0.41
C HIS A 69 2.69 9.05 1.63
N CYS A 70 3.08 8.33 2.67
CA CYS A 70 2.30 8.29 3.90
C CYS A 70 2.33 9.67 4.57
N PRO A 71 1.17 10.33 4.79
CA PRO A 71 1.16 11.65 5.41
C PRO A 71 1.68 11.60 6.84
N ARG A 72 2.65 12.47 7.18
CA ARG A 72 3.26 12.52 8.51
C ARG A 72 3.30 13.92 9.13
N ASP A 73 2.93 14.93 8.37
CA ASP A 73 3.06 16.34 8.75
C ASP A 73 1.79 16.92 9.35
N ARG A 74 0.72 16.14 9.42
CA ARG A 74 -0.58 16.57 9.92
C ARG A 74 -1.38 15.38 10.41
N HIS A 75 -2.42 15.68 11.20
CA HIS A 75 -3.39 14.67 11.61
C HIS A 75 -4.34 14.34 10.45
N ILE A 76 -4.49 13.05 10.16
CA ILE A 76 -5.38 12.54 9.12
C ILE A 76 -6.57 11.86 9.82
N VAL A 77 -7.78 12.32 9.54
CA VAL A 77 -8.97 11.83 10.24
C VAL A 77 -9.24 10.36 9.93
N LEU A 78 -9.20 9.98 8.65
CA LEU A 78 -9.52 8.62 8.22
C LEU A 78 -8.30 7.93 7.59
N ILE A 79 -8.09 6.68 7.95
CA ILE A 79 -7.01 5.88 7.33
C ILE A 79 -7.26 5.64 5.83
N GLU A 80 -8.50 5.81 5.37
CA GLU A 80 -8.83 5.78 3.94
C GLU A 80 -8.04 6.84 3.16
N ALA A 81 -7.83 8.01 3.76
CA ALA A 81 -7.03 9.06 3.11
C ALA A 81 -5.55 8.66 3.02
N VAL A 82 -5.04 7.90 3.98
CA VAL A 82 -3.69 7.36 3.92
C VAL A 82 -3.58 6.35 2.79
N ALA A 83 -4.53 5.44 2.68
CA ALA A 83 -4.56 4.46 1.59
C ALA A 83 -4.64 5.14 0.22
N ASP A 84 -5.48 6.16 0.10
CA ASP A 84 -5.63 6.92 -1.16
C ASP A 84 -4.31 7.59 -1.56
N ALA A 85 -3.60 8.18 -0.63
CA ALA A 85 -2.32 8.82 -0.90
C ALA A 85 -1.28 7.82 -1.41
N LEU A 86 -1.22 6.63 -0.81
CA LEU A 86 -0.31 5.57 -1.25
C LEU A 86 -0.66 5.08 -2.67
N ILE A 87 -1.92 4.83 -2.92
CA ILE A 87 -2.40 4.36 -4.23
C ILE A 87 -2.07 5.41 -5.30
N THR A 88 -2.40 6.67 -5.04
CA THR A 88 -2.14 7.77 -5.97
C THR A 88 -0.64 7.88 -6.27
N GLY A 89 0.19 7.80 -5.24
CA GLY A 89 1.64 7.88 -5.39
C GLY A 89 2.21 6.73 -6.22
N LEU A 90 1.80 5.50 -5.93
CA LEU A 90 2.26 4.32 -6.68
C LEU A 90 1.83 4.34 -8.13
N MET A 91 0.60 4.80 -8.41
CA MET A 91 0.11 4.96 -9.78
C MET A 91 0.91 6.02 -10.54
N ALA A 92 1.25 7.12 -9.87
CA ALA A 92 1.98 8.22 -10.50
C ALA A 92 3.44 7.85 -10.78
N GLU A 93 4.05 7.02 -9.95
CA GLU A 93 5.48 6.68 -10.08
C GLU A 93 5.78 5.70 -11.19
N ASP A 94 4.84 4.83 -11.57
CA ASP A 94 5.09 3.81 -12.59
C ASP A 94 3.83 3.55 -13.41
N ALA A 95 3.86 3.96 -14.67
CA ALA A 95 2.72 3.83 -15.58
C ALA A 95 2.36 2.37 -15.89
N ARG A 96 3.26 1.41 -15.62
CA ARG A 96 3.01 -0.01 -15.85
C ARG A 96 2.10 -0.63 -14.80
N VAL A 97 1.93 0.03 -13.65
CA VAL A 97 1.07 -0.44 -12.58
C VAL A 97 -0.38 -0.38 -13.02
N GLN A 98 -1.06 -1.53 -13.02
CA GLN A 98 -2.45 -1.66 -13.47
C GLN A 98 -3.46 -1.53 -12.34
N ARG A 99 -3.07 -1.96 -11.14
CA ARG A 99 -3.92 -1.92 -9.95
C ARG A 99 -3.04 -1.81 -8.72
N VAL A 100 -3.54 -1.12 -7.70
CA VAL A 100 -2.90 -1.08 -6.39
C VAL A 100 -3.95 -1.43 -5.34
N GLU A 101 -3.57 -2.27 -4.40
CA GLU A 101 -4.37 -2.60 -3.22
C GLU A 101 -3.56 -2.27 -1.98
N VAL A 102 -4.19 -1.58 -1.04
CA VAL A 102 -3.57 -1.23 0.23
C VAL A 102 -4.49 -1.69 1.35
N LYS A 103 -3.98 -2.57 2.21
CA LYS A 103 -4.65 -2.95 3.46
C LYS A 103 -3.96 -2.22 4.60
N ILE A 104 -4.74 -1.57 5.45
CA ILE A 104 -4.24 -0.85 6.62
C ILE A 104 -4.93 -1.41 7.86
N VAL A 105 -4.13 -1.84 8.82
CA VAL A 105 -4.63 -2.34 10.10
C VAL A 105 -4.19 -1.38 11.21
N LYS A 106 -5.15 -0.96 12.03
CA LYS A 106 -4.90 -0.08 13.19
C LYS A 106 -4.50 -0.94 14.37
N LEU A 107 -3.21 -1.06 14.62
CA LEU A 107 -2.69 -1.98 15.64
C LEU A 107 -3.06 -1.57 17.07
N ALA A 108 -3.19 -0.27 17.32
CA ALA A 108 -3.42 0.24 18.68
C ALA A 108 -4.82 -0.03 19.21
N ILE A 109 -5.80 -0.32 18.35
CA ILE A 109 -7.19 -0.50 18.79
C ILE A 109 -7.61 -1.96 18.91
N SER A 110 -6.74 -2.90 18.54
CA SER A 110 -6.99 -4.32 18.76
C SER A 110 -6.95 -4.63 20.25
N GLU A 111 -7.94 -5.37 20.74
CA GLU A 111 -8.00 -5.79 22.13
C GLU A 111 -7.68 -7.27 22.30
N ARG A 112 -7.95 -8.10 21.29
CA ARG A 112 -7.84 -9.56 21.37
C ARG A 112 -7.20 -10.17 20.13
N GLY A 113 -6.31 -9.45 19.49
CA GLY A 113 -5.63 -9.93 18.28
C GLY A 113 -6.42 -9.78 17.00
N GLU A 114 -7.60 -9.15 17.05
CA GLU A 114 -8.35 -8.88 15.83
C GLU A 114 -7.61 -7.86 14.95
N GLU A 115 -7.74 -8.01 13.65
CA GLU A 115 -7.22 -7.04 12.67
C GLU A 115 -8.35 -6.10 12.29
N ILE A 116 -8.23 -4.85 12.72
CA ILE A 116 -9.25 -3.82 12.49
C ILE A 116 -8.68 -2.78 11.56
N GLY A 117 -9.33 -2.57 10.42
CA GLY A 117 -8.84 -1.62 9.44
C GLY A 117 -9.64 -1.67 8.15
N ILE A 118 -8.97 -1.31 7.05
CA ILE A 118 -9.59 -1.25 5.73
C ILE A 118 -8.70 -1.90 4.67
N THR A 119 -9.33 -2.25 3.55
CA THR A 119 -8.63 -2.58 2.31
C THR A 119 -9.21 -1.71 1.21
N MET A 120 -8.35 -1.01 0.49
CA MET A 120 -8.73 -0.19 -0.65
C MET A 120 -8.02 -0.69 -1.89
N SER A 121 -8.76 -0.84 -2.98
CA SER A 121 -8.21 -1.31 -4.25
C SER A 121 -8.67 -0.38 -5.37
N ARG A 122 -7.73 0.02 -6.22
CA ARG A 122 -8.04 0.90 -7.36
C ARG A 122 -7.33 0.40 -8.61
N LYS A 123 -8.12 0.28 -9.67
CA LYS A 123 -7.61 -0.06 -10.99
C LYS A 123 -7.26 1.23 -11.73
N ARG A 124 -6.20 1.19 -12.55
CA ARG A 124 -5.85 2.33 -13.42
C ARG A 124 -6.99 2.55 -14.42
N PRO A 125 -7.45 3.81 -14.56
CA PRO A 125 -8.50 4.14 -15.53
C PRO A 125 -8.05 3.93 -16.98
#